data_e0e5ac1baa61a1d172cc1e891fe876db
#
_entry.id   e0e5ac1baa61a1d172cc1e891fe876db
#
_cell.length_a   1.000
_cell.length_b   1.000
_cell.length_c   1.000
_cell.angle_alpha   90.00
_cell.angle_beta   90.00
_cell.angle_gamma   90.00
#
_symmetry.space_group_name_H-M   'P 1'
#
loop_
_entity.id
_entity.type
_entity.pdbx_description
1 polymer ?
#
loop_
_entity_poly.entity_id
_entity_poly.type
_entity_poly.pdbx_seq_one_letter_code
_entity_poly.pdbx_strand_id
1 'polypeptide(L)'
;TTVIEQSYFYNKERTSKMLKQLALTTALIASFGTAHAYQAEIGGTIAVVDPDHGDTSTGFALDGTYYFNPVQVKNNPLNEAAFLNRSSNLNGEVSYIDYDVYEVTAFNVGLEYFIPNSDFYLNGNIGQTKHEADGVEDLDTTIYSAEVGYLPVPGLLIAAGLLGYDNDYGDDVDPTLRAKYVTQVGAYDMNFEGGASFGDIDAYSFGTDLYLDKTLSVGLGFSDTDGKDADVFTIRAKKFFTQQVSLEGAIDFADDGNVFGLRGAYRF
;
A
#
# COMPACT_ATOMS: atom_id res chain seq x y z
N THR A 1 16.97 26.93 -18.79
CA THR A 1 17.34 27.30 -17.40
C THR A 1 16.29 28.18 -16.73
N THR A 2 15.17 28.50 -17.37
CA THR A 2 14.21 29.49 -16.88
C THR A 2 12.84 28.93 -16.44
N VAL A 3 12.56 27.70 -16.70
CA VAL A 3 11.27 27.03 -16.32
C VAL A 3 11.33 26.40 -14.93
N ILE A 4 12.52 26.06 -14.47
CA ILE A 4 12.75 25.36 -13.19
C ILE A 4 12.63 26.29 -11.96
N GLU A 5 12.90 27.59 -12.11
CA GLU A 5 12.92 28.53 -10.97
C GLU A 5 11.54 29.08 -10.54
N GLN A 6 10.52 29.05 -11.39
CA GLN A 6 9.19 29.59 -11.04
C GLN A 6 8.27 28.61 -10.30
N SER A 7 8.50 27.29 -10.36
CA SER A 7 7.70 26.29 -9.64
C SER A 7 7.95 26.27 -8.12
N TYR A 8 9.14 26.73 -7.71
CA TYR A 8 9.60 26.67 -6.33
C TYR A 8 8.78 27.52 -5.32
N PHE A 9 8.22 28.62 -5.73
CA PHE A 9 7.51 29.54 -4.81
C PHE A 9 6.01 29.27 -4.64
N TYR A 10 5.37 28.57 -5.56
CA TYR A 10 3.92 28.34 -5.52
C TYR A 10 3.49 27.24 -4.55
N ASN A 11 4.37 26.29 -4.25
CA ASN A 11 4.01 25.06 -3.53
C ASN A 11 4.07 25.11 -2.00
N LYS A 12 4.85 26.02 -1.41
CA LYS A 12 5.05 26.07 0.05
C LYS A 12 3.78 26.40 0.87
N GLU A 13 2.84 27.16 0.29
CA GLU A 13 1.58 27.50 0.97
C GLU A 13 0.50 26.40 0.86
N ARG A 14 0.51 25.61 -0.21
CA ARG A 14 -0.46 24.54 -0.44
C ARG A 14 -0.24 23.36 0.51
N THR A 15 1.01 22.92 0.67
CA THR A 15 1.41 21.82 1.56
C THR A 15 1.03 22.09 3.01
N SER A 16 1.20 23.33 3.48
CA SER A 16 0.84 23.73 4.86
C SER A 16 -0.69 23.69 5.11
N LYS A 17 -1.52 23.94 4.09
CA LYS A 17 -2.98 23.87 4.21
C LYS A 17 -3.49 22.44 4.21
N MET A 18 -2.91 21.57 3.38
CA MET A 18 -3.27 20.14 3.32
C MET A 18 -2.87 19.40 4.60
N LEU A 19 -1.68 19.66 5.17
CA LEU A 19 -1.26 19.11 6.47
C LEU A 19 -2.23 19.45 7.60
N LYS A 20 -2.73 20.68 7.64
CA LYS A 20 -3.71 21.10 8.65
C LYS A 20 -5.08 20.44 8.47
N GLN A 21 -5.49 20.18 7.23
CA GLN A 21 -6.74 19.50 6.93
C GLN A 21 -6.64 18.00 7.22
N LEU A 22 -5.49 17.37 6.91
CA LEU A 22 -5.23 15.96 7.21
C LEU A 22 -5.22 15.69 8.73
N ALA A 23 -4.52 16.55 9.49
CA ALA A 23 -4.48 16.45 10.96
C ALA A 23 -5.86 16.66 11.62
N LEU A 24 -6.73 17.46 11.02
CA LEU A 24 -8.09 17.70 11.54
C LEU A 24 -9.02 16.50 11.29
N THR A 25 -8.84 15.78 10.19
CA THR A 25 -9.67 14.61 9.84
C THR A 25 -9.34 13.40 10.73
N THR A 26 -8.07 13.24 11.08
CA THR A 26 -7.62 12.14 11.96
C THR A 26 -8.07 12.33 13.43
N ALA A 27 -8.30 13.56 13.88
CA ALA A 27 -8.69 13.86 15.27
C ALA A 27 -10.18 13.61 15.59
N LEU A 28 -11.04 13.40 14.59
CA LEU A 28 -12.49 13.33 14.76
C LEU A 28 -13.05 11.91 15.06
N ILE A 29 -12.19 10.86 15.06
CA ILE A 29 -12.67 9.47 15.12
C ILE A 29 -12.39 8.80 16.50
N ALA A 30 -11.92 9.51 17.50
CA ALA A 30 -11.41 8.95 18.76
C ALA A 30 -12.49 8.59 19.80
N SER A 31 -13.69 8.14 19.43
CA SER A 31 -14.69 7.79 20.44
C SER A 31 -15.61 6.64 20.02
N PHE A 32 -15.13 5.38 20.02
CA PHE A 32 -16.03 4.22 20.11
C PHE A 32 -15.31 3.00 20.71
N GLY A 33 -16.04 2.30 21.54
CA GLY A 33 -15.74 1.25 22.48
C GLY A 33 -14.81 0.09 22.05
N THR A 34 -14.43 -0.71 23.04
CA THR A 34 -13.65 -1.95 22.91
C THR A 34 -14.39 -2.98 22.03
N ALA A 35 -14.23 -2.90 20.73
CA ALA A 35 -14.79 -3.89 19.82
C ALA A 35 -13.76 -5.02 19.62
N HIS A 36 -14.17 -6.25 19.90
CA HIS A 36 -13.42 -7.47 19.53
C HIS A 36 -13.49 -7.77 18.02
N ALA A 37 -14.15 -6.92 17.25
CA ALA A 37 -14.33 -6.99 15.81
C ALA A 37 -14.38 -5.57 15.24
N TYR A 38 -13.89 -5.39 14.01
CA TYR A 38 -13.96 -4.13 13.28
C TYR A 38 -14.51 -4.37 11.88
N GLN A 39 -15.12 -3.36 11.28
CA GLN A 39 -15.70 -3.49 9.93
C GLN A 39 -15.14 -2.46 8.96
N ALA A 40 -14.42 -1.46 9.45
CA ALA A 40 -13.72 -0.52 8.60
C ALA A 40 -12.37 -0.12 9.21
N GLU A 41 -11.45 0.26 8.36
CA GLU A 41 -10.17 0.87 8.71
C GLU A 41 -9.97 2.11 7.84
N ILE A 42 -9.46 3.19 8.44
CA ILE A 42 -8.96 4.35 7.71
C ILE A 42 -7.52 4.61 8.14
N GLY A 43 -6.68 5.02 7.21
CA GLY A 43 -5.29 5.34 7.44
C GLY A 43 -4.88 6.64 6.79
N GLY A 44 -3.80 7.21 7.29
CA GLY A 44 -3.13 8.35 6.70
C GLY A 44 -1.62 8.17 6.78
N THR A 45 -0.94 8.44 5.68
CA THR A 45 0.51 8.29 5.53
C THR A 45 1.14 9.65 5.24
N ILE A 46 2.29 9.89 5.85
CA ILE A 46 3.24 10.94 5.47
C ILE A 46 4.51 10.24 5.02
N ALA A 47 5.03 10.63 3.86
CA ALA A 47 6.28 10.12 3.33
C ALA A 47 7.25 11.26 3.05
N VAL A 48 8.53 10.99 3.24
CA VAL A 48 9.64 11.86 2.86
C VAL A 48 10.49 11.08 1.87
N VAL A 49 10.64 11.63 0.68
CA VAL A 49 11.50 11.11 -0.38
C VAL A 49 12.80 11.90 -0.35
N ASP A 50 13.89 11.22 -0.12
CA ASP A 50 15.25 11.78 -0.03
C ASP A 50 16.10 11.19 -1.17
N PRO A 51 16.09 11.83 -2.36
CA PRO A 51 16.84 11.34 -3.51
C PRO A 51 18.34 11.62 -3.35
N ASP A 52 19.18 10.78 -3.97
CA ASP A 52 20.63 11.00 -4.03
C ASP A 52 21.01 12.29 -4.76
N HIS A 53 20.13 12.74 -5.65
CA HIS A 53 20.30 13.96 -6.43
C HIS A 53 18.99 14.74 -6.49
N GLY A 54 19.02 16.02 -6.06
CA GLY A 54 17.85 16.90 -6.02
C GLY A 54 17.45 17.27 -4.60
N ASP A 55 16.28 17.85 -4.45
CA ASP A 55 15.77 18.30 -3.16
C ASP A 55 14.78 17.25 -2.59
N THR A 56 14.73 17.18 -1.27
CA THR A 56 13.83 16.28 -0.53
C THR A 56 12.37 16.64 -0.77
N SER A 57 11.56 15.66 -1.10
CA SER A 57 10.13 15.79 -1.38
C SER A 57 9.27 15.20 -0.27
N THR A 58 8.01 15.64 -0.20
CA THR A 58 7.07 15.14 0.80
C THR A 58 5.80 14.63 0.12
N GLY A 59 5.39 13.42 0.48
CA GLY A 59 4.18 12.80 0.01
C GLY A 59 3.15 12.58 1.12
N PHE A 60 1.88 12.45 0.72
CA PHE A 60 0.75 12.16 1.58
C PHE A 60 -0.14 11.10 0.93
N ALA A 61 -0.68 10.19 1.75
CA ALA A 61 -1.73 9.30 1.28
C ALA A 61 -2.85 9.18 2.33
N LEU A 62 -4.06 8.91 1.84
CA LEU A 62 -5.21 8.51 2.64
C LEU A 62 -5.72 7.20 2.08
N ASP A 63 -5.94 6.24 2.95
CA ASP A 63 -6.48 4.93 2.59
C ASP A 63 -7.68 4.57 3.45
N GLY A 64 -8.52 3.70 2.92
CA GLY A 64 -9.67 3.16 3.61
C GLY A 64 -10.02 1.76 3.15
N THR A 65 -10.50 0.94 4.10
CA THR A 65 -10.99 -0.41 3.81
C THR A 65 -12.31 -0.63 4.52
N TYR A 66 -13.31 -1.13 3.80
CA TYR A 66 -14.59 -1.54 4.34
C TYR A 66 -14.78 -3.04 4.14
N TYR A 67 -14.93 -3.78 5.23
CA TYR A 67 -15.16 -5.22 5.23
C TYR A 67 -16.66 -5.52 5.17
N PHE A 68 -17.08 -6.43 4.30
CA PHE A 68 -18.50 -6.79 4.13
C PHE A 68 -19.09 -7.46 5.38
N ASN A 69 -18.24 -8.10 6.18
CA ASN A 69 -18.59 -8.64 7.50
C ASN A 69 -17.56 -8.22 8.53
N PRO A 70 -17.93 -8.04 9.80
CA PRO A 70 -17.00 -7.68 10.86
C PRO A 70 -15.83 -8.68 10.98
N VAL A 71 -14.61 -8.16 10.97
CA VAL A 71 -13.38 -8.94 11.12
C VAL A 71 -13.20 -9.34 12.58
N GLN A 72 -13.17 -10.63 12.85
CA GLN A 72 -12.93 -11.16 14.20
C GLN A 72 -11.42 -11.26 14.45
N VAL A 73 -10.90 -10.56 15.44
CA VAL A 73 -9.48 -10.58 15.76
C VAL A 73 -9.02 -11.98 16.19
N LYS A 74 -9.81 -12.68 17.03
CA LYS A 74 -9.44 -13.99 17.59
C LYS A 74 -8.04 -13.94 18.24
N ASN A 75 -7.24 -15.01 18.07
CA ASN A 75 -5.86 -15.09 18.53
C ASN A 75 -4.86 -14.92 17.38
N ASN A 76 -5.21 -14.15 16.36
CA ASN A 76 -4.35 -13.87 15.22
C ASN A 76 -3.48 -12.62 15.48
N PRO A 77 -2.34 -12.47 14.79
CA PRO A 77 -1.70 -11.18 14.67
C PRO A 77 -2.70 -10.15 14.15
N LEU A 78 -2.76 -8.97 14.78
CA LEU A 78 -3.77 -7.94 14.43
C LEU A 78 -3.64 -7.50 12.97
N ASN A 79 -2.43 -7.52 12.42
CA ASN A 79 -2.18 -7.18 11.02
C ASN A 79 -2.78 -8.19 10.04
N GLU A 80 -2.87 -9.46 10.43
CA GLU A 80 -3.33 -10.55 9.57
C GLU A 80 -4.76 -11.00 9.86
N ALA A 81 -5.45 -10.35 10.78
CA ALA A 81 -6.78 -10.78 11.21
C ALA A 81 -7.79 -10.84 10.06
N ALA A 82 -7.79 -9.87 9.15
CA ALA A 82 -8.70 -9.83 8.00
C ALA A 82 -8.44 -10.98 7.03
N PHE A 83 -7.18 -11.20 6.66
CA PHE A 83 -6.78 -12.29 5.77
C PHE A 83 -7.11 -13.67 6.36
N LEU A 84 -6.71 -13.91 7.61
CA LEU A 84 -6.95 -15.18 8.29
C LEU A 84 -8.44 -15.46 8.57
N ASN A 85 -9.28 -14.43 8.60
CA ASN A 85 -10.74 -14.55 8.64
C ASN A 85 -11.38 -14.65 7.26
N ARG A 86 -10.62 -14.58 6.17
CA ARG A 86 -11.13 -14.51 4.80
C ARG A 86 -12.18 -13.41 4.65
N SER A 87 -11.83 -12.20 5.11
CA SER A 87 -12.75 -11.07 5.16
C SER A 87 -12.76 -10.32 3.83
N SER A 88 -13.81 -10.53 3.05
CA SER A 88 -14.03 -9.80 1.81
C SER A 88 -14.20 -8.31 2.07
N ASN A 89 -13.61 -7.47 1.22
CA ASN A 89 -13.57 -6.03 1.44
C ASN A 89 -13.54 -5.23 0.14
N LEU A 90 -13.92 -3.96 0.26
CA LEU A 90 -13.64 -2.88 -0.69
C LEU A 90 -12.59 -1.98 -0.06
N ASN A 91 -11.58 -1.62 -0.81
CA ASN A 91 -10.52 -0.73 -0.34
C ASN A 91 -10.26 0.38 -1.36
N GLY A 92 -9.61 1.44 -0.92
CA GLY A 92 -9.21 2.53 -1.79
C GLY A 92 -8.13 3.38 -1.15
N GLU A 93 -7.37 4.04 -2.00
CA GLU A 93 -6.31 4.95 -1.61
C GLU A 93 -6.26 6.13 -2.56
N VAL A 94 -5.86 7.28 -2.02
CA VAL A 94 -5.43 8.45 -2.79
C VAL A 94 -4.11 8.92 -2.23
N SER A 95 -3.15 9.21 -3.11
CA SER A 95 -1.83 9.71 -2.75
C SER A 95 -1.43 10.92 -3.59
N TYR A 96 -0.55 11.72 -3.02
CA TYR A 96 0.03 12.90 -3.65
C TYR A 96 1.47 13.05 -3.19
N ILE A 97 2.36 13.25 -4.15
CA ILE A 97 3.77 13.57 -3.91
C ILE A 97 4.13 14.79 -4.74
N ASP A 98 4.76 15.77 -4.09
CA ASP A 98 5.26 16.98 -4.71
C ASP A 98 6.79 16.85 -4.82
N TYR A 99 7.25 16.62 -6.04
CA TYR A 99 8.66 16.72 -6.40
C TYR A 99 8.94 18.14 -6.92
N ASP A 100 10.17 18.58 -6.84
CA ASP A 100 10.53 19.96 -7.22
C ASP A 100 10.16 20.34 -8.66
N VAL A 101 10.13 19.37 -9.55
CA VAL A 101 9.95 19.57 -11.00
C VAL A 101 8.63 18.99 -11.52
N TYR A 102 7.95 18.14 -10.77
CA TYR A 102 6.66 17.56 -11.13
C TYR A 102 5.90 17.09 -9.91
N GLU A 103 4.59 16.94 -10.05
CA GLU A 103 3.68 16.39 -9.03
C GLU A 103 3.14 15.03 -9.49
N VAL A 104 2.95 14.12 -8.53
CA VAL A 104 2.33 12.82 -8.79
C VAL A 104 1.09 12.68 -7.91
N THR A 105 -0.06 12.51 -8.55
CA THR A 105 -1.31 12.17 -7.89
C THR A 105 -1.73 10.78 -8.31
N ALA A 106 -2.07 9.91 -7.36
CA ALA A 106 -2.60 8.60 -7.70
C ALA A 106 -3.86 8.29 -6.87
N PHE A 107 -4.75 7.51 -7.46
CA PHE A 107 -5.85 6.87 -6.73
C PHE A 107 -5.99 5.42 -7.16
N ASN A 108 -6.48 4.59 -6.23
CA ASN A 108 -6.76 3.17 -6.46
C ASN A 108 -8.04 2.76 -5.76
N VAL A 109 -8.81 1.85 -6.36
CA VAL A 109 -9.93 1.15 -5.73
C VAL A 109 -9.77 -0.34 -5.99
N GLY A 110 -9.92 -1.14 -4.93
CA GLY A 110 -9.75 -2.58 -4.96
C GLY A 110 -10.90 -3.32 -4.30
N LEU A 111 -11.16 -4.52 -4.79
CA LEU A 111 -12.11 -5.47 -4.24
C LEU A 111 -11.39 -6.78 -3.95
N GLU A 112 -11.45 -7.26 -2.71
CA GLU A 112 -11.08 -8.63 -2.34
C GLU A 112 -12.32 -9.42 -1.98
N TYR A 113 -12.49 -10.60 -2.59
CA TYR A 113 -13.65 -11.43 -2.36
C TYR A 113 -13.29 -12.90 -2.12
N PHE A 114 -13.45 -13.34 -0.90
CA PHE A 114 -13.37 -14.76 -0.52
C PHE A 114 -14.74 -15.40 -0.77
N ILE A 115 -14.81 -16.33 -1.71
CA ILE A 115 -16.08 -16.96 -2.08
C ILE A 115 -16.60 -17.80 -0.91
N PRO A 116 -17.80 -17.52 -0.37
CA PRO A 116 -18.34 -18.21 0.79
C PRO A 116 -18.43 -19.73 0.59
N ASN A 117 -18.10 -20.50 1.64
CA ASN A 117 -18.10 -21.98 1.63
C ASN A 117 -17.22 -22.60 0.54
N SER A 118 -16.18 -21.91 0.12
CA SER A 118 -15.19 -22.41 -0.82
C SER A 118 -13.77 -22.00 -0.38
N ASP A 119 -12.76 -22.52 -1.07
CA ASP A 119 -11.38 -22.12 -0.90
C ASP A 119 -10.90 -21.20 -2.05
N PHE A 120 -11.84 -20.61 -2.79
CA PHE A 120 -11.53 -19.69 -3.87
C PHE A 120 -11.57 -18.24 -3.44
N TYR A 121 -10.72 -17.44 -4.08
CA TYR A 121 -10.50 -16.04 -3.86
C TYR A 121 -10.52 -15.29 -5.20
N LEU A 122 -11.06 -14.10 -5.19
CA LEU A 122 -11.04 -13.16 -6.33
C LEU A 122 -10.52 -11.82 -5.83
N ASN A 123 -9.70 -11.18 -6.64
CA ASN A 123 -9.28 -9.79 -6.42
C ASN A 123 -9.37 -9.01 -7.73
N GLY A 124 -9.71 -7.75 -7.63
CA GLY A 124 -9.68 -6.82 -8.75
C GLY A 124 -9.34 -5.42 -8.26
N ASN A 125 -8.49 -4.72 -9.00
CA ASN A 125 -8.11 -3.35 -8.71
C ASN A 125 -8.15 -2.51 -9.98
N ILE A 126 -8.46 -1.23 -9.81
CA ILE A 126 -8.29 -0.21 -10.84
C ILE A 126 -7.79 1.06 -10.18
N GLY A 127 -6.83 1.72 -10.81
CA GLY A 127 -6.25 2.98 -10.35
C GLY A 127 -5.82 3.85 -11.51
N GLN A 128 -5.52 5.09 -11.20
CA GLN A 128 -4.93 6.03 -12.13
C GLN A 128 -3.80 6.79 -11.42
N THR A 129 -2.71 6.98 -12.13
CA THR A 129 -1.59 7.83 -11.72
C THR A 129 -1.44 8.95 -12.73
N LYS A 130 -1.41 10.17 -12.24
CA LYS A 130 -1.22 11.39 -13.01
C LYS A 130 0.11 12.02 -12.66
N HIS A 131 0.93 12.31 -13.67
CA HIS A 131 2.16 13.09 -13.55
C HIS A 131 1.93 14.47 -14.19
N GLU A 132 2.14 15.52 -13.42
CA GLU A 132 1.94 16.92 -13.85
C GLU A 132 3.25 17.67 -13.71
N ALA A 133 3.71 18.34 -14.79
CA ALA A 133 4.90 19.19 -14.79
C ALA A 133 4.63 20.48 -15.57
N ASP A 134 5.19 21.60 -15.11
CA ASP A 134 4.98 22.89 -15.76
C ASP A 134 5.49 22.92 -17.20
N GLY A 135 4.59 23.22 -18.14
CA GLY A 135 4.90 23.38 -19.57
C GLY A 135 5.10 22.06 -20.34
N VAL A 136 4.75 20.95 -19.75
CA VAL A 136 4.70 19.63 -20.37
C VAL A 136 3.27 19.12 -20.34
N GLU A 137 2.87 18.30 -21.32
CA GLU A 137 1.58 17.62 -21.32
C GLU A 137 1.51 16.62 -20.16
N ASP A 138 0.39 16.58 -19.45
CA ASP A 138 0.19 15.66 -18.34
C ASP A 138 0.24 14.20 -18.83
N LEU A 139 0.82 13.31 -18.05
CA LEU A 139 0.81 11.88 -18.32
C LEU A 139 -0.14 11.18 -17.36
N ASP A 140 -1.24 10.68 -17.89
CA ASP A 140 -2.20 9.84 -17.18
C ASP A 140 -1.95 8.37 -17.50
N THR A 141 -1.80 7.55 -16.48
CA THR A 141 -1.68 6.08 -16.62
C THR A 141 -2.77 5.41 -15.82
N THR A 142 -3.62 4.65 -16.49
CA THR A 142 -4.59 3.76 -15.84
C THR A 142 -3.94 2.40 -15.62
N ILE A 143 -4.05 1.87 -14.40
CA ILE A 143 -3.53 0.56 -14.02
C ILE A 143 -4.72 -0.29 -13.55
N TYR A 144 -4.79 -1.52 -14.00
CA TYR A 144 -5.85 -2.44 -13.60
C TYR A 144 -5.31 -3.85 -13.40
N SER A 145 -5.91 -4.59 -12.47
CA SER A 145 -5.54 -5.99 -12.24
C SER A 145 -6.74 -6.84 -11.86
N ALA A 146 -6.64 -8.13 -12.15
CA ALA A 146 -7.59 -9.14 -11.70
C ALA A 146 -6.87 -10.44 -11.37
N GLU A 147 -7.23 -11.08 -10.24
CA GLU A 147 -6.65 -12.34 -9.80
C GLU A 147 -7.73 -13.34 -9.41
N VAL A 148 -7.45 -14.61 -9.65
CA VAL A 148 -8.15 -15.76 -9.08
C VAL A 148 -7.18 -16.49 -8.19
N GLY A 149 -7.58 -16.75 -6.94
CA GLY A 149 -6.76 -17.42 -5.95
C GLY A 149 -7.43 -18.66 -5.37
N TYR A 150 -6.60 -19.50 -4.77
CA TYR A 150 -6.99 -20.70 -4.06
C TYR A 150 -6.27 -20.79 -2.71
N LEU A 151 -7.01 -21.19 -1.66
CA LEU A 151 -6.49 -21.34 -0.30
C LEU A 151 -6.42 -22.83 0.08
N PRO A 152 -5.35 -23.55 -0.30
CA PRO A 152 -5.23 -25.00 -0.10
C PRO A 152 -5.18 -25.41 1.36
N VAL A 153 -4.69 -24.56 2.22
CA VAL A 153 -4.64 -24.72 3.68
C VAL A 153 -4.90 -23.40 4.38
N PRO A 154 -5.31 -23.38 5.65
CA PRO A 154 -5.47 -22.14 6.40
C PRO A 154 -4.21 -21.28 6.36
N GLY A 155 -4.39 -20.01 6.06
CA GLY A 155 -3.30 -19.02 6.01
C GLY A 155 -2.46 -19.03 4.73
N LEU A 156 -2.67 -19.93 3.78
CA LEU A 156 -1.97 -19.94 2.48
C LEU A 156 -2.92 -19.55 1.36
N LEU A 157 -2.57 -18.52 0.61
CA LEU A 157 -3.20 -18.13 -0.65
C LEU A 157 -2.17 -18.28 -1.78
N ILE A 158 -2.61 -18.85 -2.89
CA ILE A 158 -1.89 -18.86 -4.17
C ILE A 158 -2.84 -18.28 -5.20
N ALA A 159 -2.42 -17.25 -5.93
CA ALA A 159 -3.24 -16.57 -6.91
C ALA A 159 -2.48 -16.41 -8.24
N ALA A 160 -3.23 -16.43 -9.32
CA ALA A 160 -2.77 -16.10 -10.66
C ALA A 160 -3.70 -15.04 -11.24
N GLY A 161 -3.16 -14.14 -12.03
CA GLY A 161 -3.94 -13.02 -12.53
C GLY A 161 -3.31 -12.34 -13.73
N LEU A 162 -3.83 -11.17 -13.99
CA LEU A 162 -3.37 -10.24 -15.02
C LEU A 162 -3.21 -8.86 -14.39
N LEU A 163 -2.16 -8.16 -14.79
CA LEU A 163 -1.91 -6.75 -14.52
C LEU A 163 -1.83 -6.03 -15.86
N GLY A 164 -2.55 -4.94 -16.03
CA GLY A 164 -2.48 -4.14 -17.24
C GLY A 164 -2.32 -2.67 -16.93
N TYR A 165 -1.77 -1.95 -17.90
CA TYR A 165 -1.73 -0.50 -17.91
C TYR A 165 -2.19 0.05 -19.27
N ASP A 166 -2.61 1.31 -19.26
CA ASP A 166 -3.03 2.07 -20.43
C ASP A 166 -2.66 3.54 -20.22
N ASN A 167 -1.90 4.11 -21.15
CA ASN A 167 -1.52 5.53 -21.19
C ASN A 167 -1.35 6.00 -22.63
N ASP A 168 -1.05 7.29 -22.84
CA ASP A 168 -0.90 7.89 -24.15
C ASP A 168 0.25 7.30 -25.02
N TYR A 169 1.15 6.53 -24.42
CA TYR A 169 2.29 5.91 -25.10
C TYR A 169 2.06 4.43 -25.46
N GLY A 170 1.05 3.79 -24.86
CA GLY A 170 0.71 2.39 -25.12
C GLY A 170 -0.08 1.73 -24.01
N ASP A 171 -0.42 0.50 -24.27
CA ASP A 171 -1.12 -0.39 -23.34
C ASP A 171 -0.48 -1.78 -23.37
N ASP A 172 -0.49 -2.47 -22.24
CA ASP A 172 -0.09 -3.87 -22.15
C ASP A 172 -0.79 -4.62 -21.02
N VAL A 173 -0.73 -5.96 -21.05
CA VAL A 173 -1.34 -6.84 -20.06
C VAL A 173 -0.42 -8.04 -19.77
N ASP A 174 0.12 -8.08 -18.57
CA ASP A 174 1.05 -9.08 -18.10
C ASP A 174 0.41 -10.13 -17.20
N PRO A 175 0.70 -11.42 -17.36
CA PRO A 175 0.29 -12.44 -16.40
C PRO A 175 1.04 -12.29 -15.08
N THR A 176 0.32 -12.56 -13.98
CA THR A 176 0.86 -12.44 -12.62
C THR A 176 0.70 -13.73 -11.82
N LEU A 177 1.63 -13.95 -10.89
CA LEU A 177 1.53 -14.98 -9.86
C LEU A 177 1.79 -14.32 -8.49
N ARG A 178 0.99 -14.72 -7.49
CA ARG A 178 1.17 -14.25 -6.11
C ARG A 178 0.92 -15.37 -5.12
N ALA A 179 1.70 -15.36 -4.04
CA ALA A 179 1.45 -16.22 -2.88
C ALA A 179 1.57 -15.41 -1.58
N LYS A 180 0.73 -15.74 -0.61
CA LYS A 180 0.81 -15.23 0.77
C LYS A 180 0.61 -16.38 1.72
N TYR A 181 1.50 -16.49 2.73
CA TYR A 181 1.40 -17.52 3.75
C TYR A 181 1.64 -16.95 5.14
N VAL A 182 0.59 -16.96 5.94
CA VAL A 182 0.65 -16.61 7.36
C VAL A 182 0.61 -17.92 8.17
N THR A 183 1.67 -18.18 8.91
CA THR A 183 1.84 -19.44 9.66
C THR A 183 2.66 -19.23 10.93
N GLN A 184 2.63 -20.20 11.81
CA GLN A 184 3.48 -20.22 13.00
C GLN A 184 4.80 -20.92 12.70
N VAL A 185 5.91 -20.24 13.00
CA VAL A 185 7.28 -20.75 12.90
C VAL A 185 7.92 -20.72 14.28
N GLY A 186 8.08 -21.87 14.91
CA GLY A 186 8.53 -21.95 16.29
C GLY A 186 7.57 -21.29 17.27
N ALA A 187 8.01 -20.26 17.97
CA ALA A 187 7.19 -19.54 18.96
C ALA A 187 6.46 -18.31 18.37
N TYR A 188 6.73 -17.94 17.11
CA TYR A 188 6.26 -16.71 16.50
C TYR A 188 5.35 -17.00 15.32
N ASP A 189 4.37 -16.11 15.10
CA ASP A 189 3.67 -16.08 13.83
C ASP A 189 4.54 -15.32 12.82
N MET A 190 4.45 -15.72 11.55
CA MET A 190 5.15 -15.08 10.45
C MET A 190 4.23 -14.96 9.23
N ASN A 191 4.41 -13.89 8.48
CA ASN A 191 3.89 -13.73 7.13
C ASN A 191 5.02 -13.90 6.13
N PHE A 192 4.77 -14.61 5.05
CA PHE A 192 5.59 -14.69 3.85
C PHE A 192 4.71 -14.36 2.68
N GLU A 193 5.14 -13.42 1.84
CA GLU A 193 4.42 -13.10 0.61
C GLU A 193 5.41 -12.85 -0.51
N GLY A 194 4.98 -13.11 -1.73
CA GLY A 194 5.74 -12.84 -2.92
C GLY A 194 4.85 -12.80 -4.14
N GLY A 195 5.29 -12.08 -5.13
CA GLY A 195 4.60 -11.91 -6.41
C GLY A 195 5.58 -11.75 -7.55
N ALA A 196 5.09 -12.01 -8.75
CA ALA A 196 5.79 -11.73 -9.99
C ALA A 196 4.80 -11.39 -11.09
N SER A 197 5.19 -10.51 -12.00
CA SER A 197 4.58 -10.31 -13.31
C SER A 197 5.57 -10.72 -14.41
N PHE A 198 5.05 -11.15 -15.55
CA PHE A 198 5.84 -11.68 -16.65
C PHE A 198 5.29 -11.11 -17.96
N GLY A 199 6.08 -10.34 -18.69
CA GLY A 199 5.64 -9.75 -19.96
C GLY A 199 6.56 -8.66 -20.44
N ASP A 200 6.01 -7.54 -20.86
CA ASP A 200 6.81 -6.39 -21.29
C ASP A 200 7.55 -5.73 -20.12
N ILE A 201 7.00 -5.88 -18.91
CA ILE A 201 7.65 -5.46 -17.66
C ILE A 201 7.69 -6.66 -16.71
N ASP A 202 8.84 -7.34 -16.66
CA ASP A 202 9.07 -8.34 -15.63
C ASP A 202 9.26 -7.65 -14.28
N ALA A 203 8.50 -8.09 -13.28
CA ALA A 203 8.68 -7.61 -11.91
C ALA A 203 8.53 -8.76 -10.91
N TYR A 204 9.24 -8.67 -9.81
CA TYR A 204 9.07 -9.62 -8.70
C TYR A 204 9.20 -8.92 -7.35
N SER A 205 8.51 -9.48 -6.37
CA SER A 205 8.56 -9.00 -5.00
C SER A 205 8.58 -10.14 -4.01
N PHE A 206 9.19 -9.90 -2.87
CA PHE A 206 9.16 -10.77 -1.71
C PHE A 206 9.03 -9.94 -0.43
N GLY A 207 8.22 -10.40 0.52
CA GLY A 207 8.06 -9.78 1.82
C GLY A 207 7.92 -10.81 2.93
N THR A 208 8.37 -10.45 4.12
CA THR A 208 8.16 -11.25 5.32
C THR A 208 7.96 -10.34 6.53
N ASP A 209 7.05 -10.73 7.43
CA ASP A 209 6.85 -10.08 8.72
C ASP A 209 6.97 -11.11 9.83
N LEU A 210 7.74 -10.78 10.84
CA LEU A 210 7.83 -11.50 12.10
C LEU A 210 6.93 -10.80 13.14
N TYR A 211 5.96 -11.51 13.67
CA TYR A 211 5.09 -11.02 14.73
C TYR A 211 5.73 -11.33 16.09
N LEU A 212 6.39 -10.33 16.69
CA LEU A 212 7.01 -10.45 18.03
C LEU A 212 5.96 -10.70 19.12
N ASP A 213 4.78 -10.12 18.93
CA ASP A 213 3.52 -10.44 19.62
C ASP A 213 2.34 -10.16 18.66
N LYS A 214 1.10 -10.37 19.12
CA LYS A 214 -0.08 -10.17 18.26
C LYS A 214 -0.29 -8.71 17.83
N THR A 215 0.43 -7.77 18.44
CA THR A 215 0.29 -6.31 18.22
C THR A 215 1.52 -5.66 17.59
N LEU A 216 2.64 -6.37 17.49
CA LEU A 216 3.91 -5.82 17.01
C LEU A 216 4.53 -6.73 15.95
N SER A 217 4.76 -6.18 14.78
CA SER A 217 5.53 -6.83 13.72
C SER A 217 6.75 -6.02 13.33
N VAL A 218 7.75 -6.73 12.85
CA VAL A 218 8.90 -6.20 12.11
C VAL A 218 9.02 -6.98 10.81
N GLY A 219 9.29 -6.30 9.72
CA GLY A 219 9.28 -6.92 8.40
C GLY A 219 10.37 -6.42 7.49
N LEU A 220 10.67 -7.24 6.49
CA LEU A 220 11.57 -6.95 5.39
C LEU A 220 10.83 -7.15 4.09
N GLY A 221 11.18 -6.36 3.08
CA GLY A 221 10.69 -6.48 1.72
C GLY A 221 11.83 -6.33 0.72
N PHE A 222 11.63 -6.90 -0.44
CA PHE A 222 12.46 -6.69 -1.62
C PHE A 222 11.55 -6.68 -2.84
N SER A 223 11.77 -5.77 -3.75
CA SER A 223 11.12 -5.75 -5.06
C SER A 223 12.11 -5.29 -6.12
N ASP A 224 11.90 -5.77 -7.33
CA ASP A 224 12.67 -5.38 -8.49
C ASP A 224 11.75 -5.40 -9.71
N THR A 225 12.00 -4.52 -10.66
CA THR A 225 11.24 -4.38 -11.90
C THR A 225 12.24 -4.22 -13.03
N ASP A 226 11.92 -4.73 -14.21
CA ASP A 226 12.74 -4.51 -15.41
C ASP A 226 13.01 -3.02 -15.60
N GLY A 227 14.27 -2.67 -15.46
CA GLY A 227 14.75 -1.29 -15.54
C GLY A 227 16.14 -1.20 -14.94
N LYS A 228 16.86 -0.13 -15.24
CA LYS A 228 18.11 0.15 -14.53
C LYS A 228 17.76 0.73 -13.16
N ASP A 229 18.39 0.18 -12.13
CA ASP A 229 18.36 0.76 -10.78
C ASP A 229 16.90 0.80 -10.20
N ALA A 230 16.13 -0.32 -10.38
CA ALA A 230 14.73 -0.42 -9.98
C ALA A 230 14.50 -1.32 -8.77
N ASP A 231 15.57 -1.81 -8.14
CA ASP A 231 15.44 -2.61 -6.94
C ASP A 231 15.21 -1.76 -5.68
N VAL A 232 14.32 -2.25 -4.84
CA VAL A 232 13.96 -1.59 -3.58
C VAL A 232 14.04 -2.60 -2.45
N PHE A 233 14.79 -2.27 -1.41
CA PHE A 233 14.81 -3.01 -0.16
C PHE A 233 14.05 -2.24 0.92
N THR A 234 13.07 -2.90 1.55
CA THR A 234 12.20 -2.30 2.58
C THR A 234 12.49 -2.86 3.97
N ILE A 235 12.56 -1.99 4.97
CA ILE A 235 12.45 -2.35 6.39
C ILE A 235 11.19 -1.71 6.95
N ARG A 236 10.35 -2.48 7.64
CA ARG A 236 9.11 -1.97 8.22
C ARG A 236 8.87 -2.46 9.64
N ALA A 237 8.13 -1.67 10.40
CA ALA A 237 7.63 -2.08 11.70
C ALA A 237 6.23 -1.50 11.94
N LYS A 238 5.32 -2.32 12.50
CA LYS A 238 3.95 -1.90 12.80
C LYS A 238 3.58 -2.26 14.23
N LYS A 239 3.04 -1.29 14.96
CA LYS A 239 2.54 -1.46 16.32
C LYS A 239 1.09 -1.07 16.44
N PHE A 240 0.29 -1.97 16.98
CA PHE A 240 -1.05 -1.69 17.46
C PHE A 240 -0.98 -1.31 18.95
N PHE A 241 -1.32 -0.08 19.27
CA PHE A 241 -1.41 0.41 20.65
C PHE A 241 -2.70 -0.07 21.32
N THR A 242 -3.74 -0.22 20.53
CA THR A 242 -5.00 -0.86 20.89
C THR A 242 -5.42 -1.77 19.72
N GLN A 243 -6.52 -2.51 19.83
CA GLN A 243 -7.05 -3.25 18.68
C GLN A 243 -7.49 -2.34 17.51
N GLN A 244 -7.69 -1.06 17.79
CA GLN A 244 -8.21 -0.07 16.85
C GLN A 244 -7.13 0.86 16.30
N VAL A 245 -6.11 1.20 17.08
CA VAL A 245 -5.09 2.21 16.72
C VAL A 245 -3.78 1.55 16.41
N SER A 246 -3.24 1.81 15.23
CA SER A 246 -1.90 1.38 14.83
C SER A 246 -1.05 2.53 14.31
N LEU A 247 0.26 2.33 14.41
CA LEU A 247 1.29 3.13 13.77
C LEU A 247 2.24 2.18 13.06
N GLU A 248 2.60 2.53 11.83
CA GLU A 248 3.54 1.80 11.00
C GLU A 248 4.61 2.76 10.49
N GLY A 249 5.87 2.36 10.57
CA GLY A 249 7.00 3.03 9.96
C GLY A 249 7.65 2.12 8.93
N ALA A 250 8.06 2.68 7.80
CA ALA A 250 8.79 1.99 6.76
C ALA A 250 9.95 2.86 6.26
N ILE A 251 11.01 2.20 5.83
CA ILE A 251 12.13 2.80 5.11
C ILE A 251 12.35 1.93 3.87
N ASP A 252 12.28 2.57 2.71
CA ASP A 252 12.61 1.97 1.44
C ASP A 252 13.97 2.51 0.98
N PHE A 253 14.86 1.60 0.67
CA PHE A 253 16.19 1.87 0.12
C PHE A 253 16.16 1.51 -1.35
N ALA A 254 16.27 2.50 -2.21
CA ALA A 254 16.38 2.34 -3.66
C ALA A 254 17.72 2.90 -4.13
N ASP A 255 18.14 2.55 -5.35
CA ASP A 255 19.43 3.00 -5.90
C ASP A 255 19.51 4.53 -6.06
N ASP A 256 18.37 5.19 -6.33
CA ASP A 256 18.30 6.64 -6.56
C ASP A 256 17.92 7.46 -5.31
N GLY A 257 17.87 6.83 -4.11
CA GLY A 257 17.52 7.51 -2.86
C GLY A 257 16.70 6.67 -1.89
N ASN A 258 16.19 7.29 -0.83
CA ASN A 258 15.47 6.62 0.22
C ASN A 258 14.08 7.22 0.41
N VAL A 259 13.11 6.40 0.84
CA VAL A 259 11.79 6.87 1.23
C VAL A 259 11.51 6.50 2.68
N PHE A 260 11.10 7.47 3.48
CA PHE A 260 10.73 7.30 4.88
C PHE A 260 9.22 7.51 5.00
N GLY A 261 8.48 6.45 5.35
CA GLY A 261 7.03 6.46 5.51
C GLY A 261 6.60 6.32 6.96
N LEU A 262 5.55 7.06 7.35
CA LEU A 262 4.87 6.90 8.63
C LEU A 262 3.36 6.89 8.40
N ARG A 263 2.69 5.78 8.72
CA ARG A 263 1.24 5.60 8.57
C ARG A 263 0.58 5.41 9.94
N GLY A 264 -0.41 6.24 10.25
CA GLY A 264 -1.34 6.04 11.36
C GLY A 264 -2.66 5.49 10.85
N ALA A 265 -3.28 4.52 11.57
CA ALA A 265 -4.57 3.98 11.18
C ALA A 265 -5.51 3.76 12.37
N TYR A 266 -6.82 3.80 12.07
CA TYR A 266 -7.90 3.56 13.01
C TYR A 266 -8.93 2.57 12.44
N ARG A 267 -9.30 1.58 13.27
CA ARG A 267 -10.31 0.54 12.99
C ARG A 267 -11.58 0.78 13.80
N PHE A 268 -12.73 0.61 13.19
CA PHE A 268 -14.06 0.79 13.84
C PHE A 268 -15.12 -0.18 13.34
#